data_7c7fbb9a489b30f9ec27e2bf14efd32c
#
_entry.id   7c7fbb9a489b30f9ec27e2bf14efd32c
#
_cell.length_a   1.000
_cell.length_b   1.000
_cell.length_c   1.000
_cell.angle_alpha   90.00
_cell.angle_beta   90.00
_cell.angle_gamma   90.00
#
_symmetry.space_group_name_H-M   'P 1'
#
loop_
_entity.id
_entity.type
_entity.pdbx_description
1 polymer ?
#
loop_
_entity_poly.entity_id
_entity_poly.type
_entity_poly.pdbx_seq_one_letter_code
_entity_poly.pdbx_strand_id
1 'polypeptide(L)'
;MKNTILFFLLIISIKNFSQTEKFYTIEGTERKAIFYEPKIKNEKTPVVFVFHGHGGNANYASKNLNFHDNFREALVIYLQGIPGVTNSIVDKEGKYNGWQMNPDELENRDIKFFDVVFSEISKNKNLDFNRVYAVGHSNGSRFVNVLWKMRSEKFAAFITVAGPGGVWLRDAPQKSVWISFGKEDKIVPYKIQKFSAKQYLKAFKANESSAQTEGEITFYKTSENKEIIIEDRNAGHEFPKSSIPKMVEFLKRNHR
;
A
#
# COMPACT_ATOMS: atom_id res chain seq x y z
N MET A 1 -23.71 46.60 -44.70
CA MET A 1 -22.55 46.12 -43.88
C MET A 1 -23.02 44.89 -43.14
N LYS A 2 -22.52 43.70 -43.53
CA LYS A 2 -22.86 42.43 -42.86
C LYS A 2 -21.80 42.17 -41.76
N ASN A 3 -22.21 42.22 -40.51
CA ASN A 3 -21.33 41.84 -39.38
C ASN A 3 -21.28 40.31 -39.28
N THR A 4 -20.12 39.74 -39.61
CA THR A 4 -19.85 38.31 -39.38
C THR A 4 -19.30 38.16 -37.96
N ILE A 5 -20.11 37.56 -37.06
CA ILE A 5 -19.69 37.21 -35.72
C ILE A 5 -18.92 35.89 -35.81
N LEU A 6 -17.60 35.94 -35.56
CA LEU A 6 -16.74 34.77 -35.51
C LEU A 6 -16.84 34.13 -34.10
N PHE A 7 -17.50 32.97 -34.01
CA PHE A 7 -17.56 32.19 -32.74
C PHE A 7 -16.25 31.41 -32.61
N PHE A 8 -15.40 31.81 -31.66
CA PHE A 8 -14.25 30.99 -31.25
C PHE A 8 -14.74 29.86 -30.35
N LEU A 9 -14.79 28.64 -30.86
CA LEU A 9 -15.01 27.44 -30.05
C LEU A 9 -13.73 27.13 -29.26
N LEU A 10 -13.74 27.44 -27.96
CA LEU A 10 -12.67 27.06 -27.05
C LEU A 10 -12.79 25.53 -26.77
N ILE A 11 -12.03 24.72 -27.47
CA ILE A 11 -11.97 23.27 -27.19
C ILE A 11 -11.14 23.10 -25.92
N ILE A 12 -11.83 23.02 -24.78
CA ILE A 12 -11.22 22.58 -23.50
C ILE A 12 -10.97 21.08 -23.63
N SER A 13 -9.73 20.71 -23.93
CA SER A 13 -9.27 19.33 -23.86
C SER A 13 -9.28 18.89 -22.39
N ILE A 14 -10.36 18.25 -21.96
CA ILE A 14 -10.44 17.56 -20.68
C ILE A 14 -9.51 16.34 -20.82
N LYS A 15 -8.28 16.46 -20.31
CA LYS A 15 -7.41 15.29 -20.15
C LYS A 15 -8.06 14.40 -19.09
N ASN A 16 -8.82 13.41 -19.54
CA ASN A 16 -9.21 12.29 -18.70
C ASN A 16 -7.93 11.61 -18.20
N PHE A 17 -7.65 11.71 -16.91
CA PHE A 17 -6.58 10.94 -16.28
C PHE A 17 -6.98 9.47 -16.37
N SER A 18 -6.30 8.75 -17.23
CA SER A 18 -6.72 7.42 -17.67
C SER A 18 -6.45 6.40 -16.56
N GLN A 19 -7.52 5.83 -16.04
CA GLN A 19 -7.48 4.54 -15.37
C GLN A 19 -7.31 3.47 -16.46
N THR A 20 -6.35 2.55 -16.28
CA THR A 20 -6.15 1.42 -17.19
C THR A 20 -6.22 0.12 -16.39
N GLU A 21 -7.08 -0.80 -16.80
CA GLU A 21 -7.11 -2.16 -16.29
C GLU A 21 -6.19 -3.04 -17.13
N LYS A 22 -5.37 -3.84 -16.47
CA LYS A 22 -4.50 -4.83 -17.11
C LYS A 22 -4.73 -6.21 -16.50
N PHE A 23 -4.66 -7.21 -17.36
CA PHE A 23 -4.82 -8.62 -17.00
C PHE A 23 -3.50 -9.36 -17.25
N TYR A 24 -3.16 -10.26 -16.35
CA TYR A 24 -1.93 -11.04 -16.35
C TYR A 24 -2.26 -12.51 -16.14
N THR A 25 -1.65 -13.40 -16.88
CA THR A 25 -1.76 -14.84 -16.62
C THR A 25 -0.56 -15.28 -15.78
N ILE A 26 -0.81 -15.68 -14.54
CA ILE A 26 0.20 -16.16 -13.60
C ILE A 26 -0.08 -17.65 -13.34
N GLU A 27 0.79 -18.51 -13.82
CA GLU A 27 0.65 -19.97 -13.69
C GLU A 27 -0.76 -20.48 -14.08
N GLY A 28 -1.26 -19.99 -15.23
CA GLY A 28 -2.59 -20.35 -15.75
C GLY A 28 -3.77 -19.63 -15.11
N THR A 29 -3.54 -18.78 -14.09
CA THR A 29 -4.60 -18.01 -13.41
C THR A 29 -4.57 -16.55 -13.84
N GLU A 30 -5.73 -16.03 -14.23
CA GLU A 30 -5.88 -14.62 -14.57
C GLU A 30 -5.81 -13.74 -13.30
N ARG A 31 -5.02 -12.69 -13.37
CA ARG A 31 -4.87 -11.68 -12.31
C ARG A 31 -5.07 -10.28 -12.89
N LYS A 32 -5.72 -9.41 -12.14
CA LYS A 32 -6.04 -8.05 -12.57
C LYS A 32 -5.27 -7.01 -11.76
N ALA A 33 -4.81 -5.94 -12.43
CA ALA A 33 -4.31 -4.73 -11.80
C ALA A 33 -4.94 -3.48 -12.44
N ILE A 34 -5.16 -2.44 -11.63
CA ILE A 34 -5.69 -1.15 -12.08
C ILE A 34 -4.60 -0.10 -11.89
N PHE A 35 -4.25 0.57 -12.97
CA PHE A 35 -3.22 1.59 -13.03
C PHE A 35 -3.88 2.98 -13.07
N TYR A 36 -3.44 3.87 -12.21
CA TYR A 36 -3.76 5.28 -12.26
C TYR A 36 -2.50 6.07 -12.55
N GLU A 37 -2.44 6.66 -13.75
CA GLU A 37 -1.32 7.49 -14.16
C GLU A 37 -1.20 8.76 -13.31
N PRO A 38 0.01 9.31 -13.11
CA PRO A 38 0.20 10.52 -12.34
C PRO A 38 -0.57 11.70 -12.96
N LYS A 39 -1.29 12.45 -12.11
CA LYS A 39 -2.01 13.67 -12.52
C LYS A 39 -1.06 14.86 -12.69
N ILE A 40 0.07 14.84 -11.98
CA ILE A 40 1.15 15.82 -12.07
C ILE A 40 2.38 15.09 -12.58
N LYS A 41 2.91 15.52 -13.73
CA LYS A 41 4.10 14.92 -14.34
C LYS A 41 5.35 15.52 -13.71
N ASN A 42 6.24 14.66 -13.25
CA ASN A 42 7.60 14.98 -12.82
C ASN A 42 8.61 14.28 -13.72
N GLU A 43 9.87 14.69 -13.64
CA GLU A 43 10.97 14.04 -14.37
C GLU A 43 11.06 12.54 -14.02
N LYS A 44 10.86 12.22 -12.74
CA LYS A 44 10.83 10.85 -12.22
C LYS A 44 9.58 10.63 -11.38
N THR A 45 8.81 9.62 -11.73
CA THR A 45 7.51 9.30 -11.14
C THR A 45 7.63 8.24 -10.04
N PRO A 46 7.22 8.53 -8.80
CA PRO A 46 7.11 7.52 -7.74
C PRO A 46 6.06 6.46 -8.08
N VAL A 47 6.16 5.29 -7.45
CA VAL A 47 5.21 4.18 -7.64
C VAL A 47 4.61 3.75 -6.30
N VAL A 48 3.30 3.59 -6.24
CA VAL A 48 2.58 3.09 -5.06
C VAL A 48 1.78 1.84 -5.44
N PHE A 49 2.10 0.71 -4.82
CA PHE A 49 1.30 -0.50 -4.90
C PHE A 49 0.29 -0.53 -3.75
N VAL A 50 -0.98 -0.81 -4.06
CA VAL A 50 -2.07 -0.81 -3.08
C VAL A 50 -2.80 -2.14 -3.06
N PHE A 51 -2.99 -2.71 -1.85
CA PHE A 51 -3.55 -4.03 -1.62
C PHE A 51 -4.81 -3.95 -0.76
N HIS A 52 -5.93 -4.44 -1.29
CA HIS A 52 -7.24 -4.43 -0.63
C HIS A 52 -7.32 -5.44 0.54
N GLY A 53 -8.28 -5.26 1.43
CA GLY A 53 -8.59 -6.20 2.49
C GLY A 53 -9.30 -7.46 1.99
N HIS A 54 -9.46 -8.47 2.89
CA HIS A 54 -10.16 -9.71 2.60
C HIS A 54 -11.57 -9.47 2.06
N GLY A 55 -11.98 -10.22 1.05
CA GLY A 55 -13.27 -10.07 0.36
C GLY A 55 -13.38 -8.83 -0.54
N GLY A 56 -12.37 -7.95 -0.55
CA GLY A 56 -12.34 -6.75 -1.36
C GLY A 56 -11.92 -6.99 -2.82
N ASN A 57 -11.67 -5.91 -3.53
CA ASN A 57 -11.18 -5.94 -4.91
C ASN A 57 -10.42 -4.65 -5.24
N ALA A 58 -9.74 -4.62 -6.38
CA ALA A 58 -8.96 -3.47 -6.81
C ALA A 58 -9.81 -2.21 -7.03
N ASN A 59 -11.04 -2.35 -7.54
CA ASN A 59 -11.97 -1.23 -7.71
C ASN A 59 -12.41 -0.64 -6.36
N TYR A 60 -12.70 -1.50 -5.38
CA TYR A 60 -13.02 -1.05 -4.02
C TYR A 60 -11.83 -0.31 -3.40
N ALA A 61 -10.62 -0.87 -3.53
CA ALA A 61 -9.41 -0.25 -3.00
C ALA A 61 -9.14 1.11 -3.65
N SER A 62 -9.30 1.25 -4.96
CA SER A 62 -9.07 2.52 -5.65
C SER A 62 -10.02 3.61 -5.16
N LYS A 63 -11.29 3.28 -4.89
CA LYS A 63 -12.30 4.23 -4.38
C LYS A 63 -12.14 4.56 -2.90
N ASN A 64 -11.69 3.60 -2.08
CA ASN A 64 -11.72 3.75 -0.62
C ASN A 64 -10.35 4.06 -0.01
N LEU A 65 -9.25 3.59 -0.57
CA LEU A 65 -7.90 3.94 -0.16
C LEU A 65 -7.33 5.13 -0.95
N ASN A 66 -7.85 5.40 -2.13
CA ASN A 66 -7.74 6.62 -2.94
C ASN A 66 -6.37 7.34 -2.94
N PHE A 67 -5.26 6.60 -3.02
CA PHE A 67 -3.92 7.18 -3.06
C PHE A 67 -3.66 7.99 -4.34
N HIS A 68 -4.27 7.63 -5.47
CA HIS A 68 -4.08 8.31 -6.75
C HIS A 68 -4.63 9.75 -6.79
N ASP A 69 -5.57 10.11 -5.91
CA ASP A 69 -6.05 11.48 -5.76
C ASP A 69 -5.20 12.30 -4.78
N ASN A 70 -4.60 11.62 -3.79
CA ASN A 70 -3.83 12.23 -2.72
C ASN A 70 -2.33 12.30 -3.04
N PHE A 71 -1.78 11.34 -3.79
CA PHE A 71 -0.40 11.34 -4.27
C PHE A 71 -0.38 11.54 -5.80
N ARG A 72 -0.73 12.75 -6.21
CA ARG A 72 -1.01 13.11 -7.60
C ARG A 72 0.19 12.98 -8.55
N GLU A 73 1.39 12.93 -8.01
CA GLU A 73 2.65 12.76 -8.73
C GLU A 73 3.03 11.29 -8.96
N ALA A 74 2.34 10.36 -8.29
CA ALA A 74 2.68 8.93 -8.35
C ALA A 74 1.88 8.15 -9.39
N LEU A 75 2.50 7.14 -9.97
CA LEU A 75 1.81 6.01 -10.56
C LEU A 75 1.27 5.14 -9.43
N VAL A 76 -0.06 4.99 -9.35
CA VAL A 76 -0.69 4.17 -8.31
C VAL A 76 -1.32 2.93 -8.92
N ILE A 77 -0.93 1.75 -8.41
CA ILE A 77 -1.31 0.45 -8.94
C ILE A 77 -2.09 -0.32 -7.86
N TYR A 78 -3.36 -0.58 -8.13
CA TYR A 78 -4.23 -1.39 -7.28
C TYR A 78 -4.26 -2.82 -7.82
N LEU A 79 -3.69 -3.76 -7.06
CA LEU A 79 -3.67 -5.16 -7.44
C LEU A 79 -4.94 -5.86 -6.93
N GLN A 80 -5.37 -6.90 -7.68
CA GLN A 80 -6.52 -7.73 -7.35
C GLN A 80 -6.05 -9.06 -6.74
N GLY A 81 -6.41 -9.30 -5.48
CA GLY A 81 -6.31 -10.60 -4.84
C GLY A 81 -7.37 -11.57 -5.38
N ILE A 82 -7.17 -12.86 -5.20
CA ILE A 82 -8.07 -13.92 -5.65
C ILE A 82 -8.39 -14.92 -4.51
N PRO A 83 -9.46 -15.69 -4.62
CA PRO A 83 -9.79 -16.75 -3.65
C PRO A 83 -8.66 -17.75 -3.42
N GLY A 84 -8.58 -18.28 -2.21
CA GLY A 84 -7.62 -19.34 -1.86
C GLY A 84 -7.54 -19.54 -0.35
N VAL A 85 -7.29 -20.80 0.03
CA VAL A 85 -7.17 -21.20 1.43
C VAL A 85 -5.86 -20.68 2.00
N THR A 86 -5.95 -19.83 3.01
CA THR A 86 -4.82 -19.28 3.76
C THR A 86 -4.97 -19.61 5.25
N ASN A 87 -4.01 -19.21 6.06
CA ASN A 87 -4.12 -19.33 7.52
C ASN A 87 -5.15 -18.34 8.13
N SER A 88 -6.13 -17.89 7.33
CA SER A 88 -7.20 -17.01 7.78
C SER A 88 -8.21 -17.76 8.66
N ILE A 89 -8.52 -17.20 9.82
CA ILE A 89 -9.56 -17.74 10.70
C ILE A 89 -10.98 -17.37 10.26
N VAL A 90 -11.11 -16.36 9.38
CA VAL A 90 -12.41 -15.82 8.94
C VAL A 90 -12.86 -16.40 7.59
N ASP A 91 -11.97 -17.04 6.83
CA ASP A 91 -12.27 -17.69 5.55
C ASP A 91 -11.47 -18.98 5.40
N LYS A 92 -11.89 -19.99 6.12
CA LYS A 92 -11.20 -21.30 6.15
C LYS A 92 -11.30 -22.05 4.82
N GLU A 93 -12.30 -21.74 4.01
CA GLU A 93 -12.54 -22.40 2.71
C GLU A 93 -11.95 -21.59 1.54
N GLY A 94 -11.41 -20.40 1.80
CA GLY A 94 -10.77 -19.57 0.79
C GLY A 94 -11.70 -19.09 -0.32
N LYS A 95 -12.96 -18.82 0.00
CA LYS A 95 -14.00 -18.45 -0.98
C LYS A 95 -13.90 -17.02 -1.49
N TYR A 96 -13.30 -16.14 -0.71
CA TYR A 96 -13.27 -14.72 -0.99
C TYR A 96 -11.89 -14.25 -1.46
N ASN A 97 -11.87 -13.15 -2.22
CA ASN A 97 -10.63 -12.54 -2.66
C ASN A 97 -9.73 -12.19 -1.47
N GLY A 98 -8.47 -12.56 -1.57
CA GLY A 98 -7.49 -12.30 -0.54
C GLY A 98 -6.07 -12.47 -1.05
N TRP A 99 -5.13 -12.33 -0.13
CA TRP A 99 -3.69 -12.42 -0.35
C TRP A 99 -3.11 -13.47 0.56
N GLN A 100 -2.01 -14.10 0.16
CA GLN A 100 -1.21 -14.92 1.07
C GLN A 100 -0.82 -14.11 2.31
N MET A 101 -0.83 -14.74 3.48
CA MET A 101 -0.62 -14.10 4.78
C MET A 101 0.77 -14.36 5.36
N ASN A 102 1.48 -15.34 4.79
CA ASN A 102 2.82 -15.74 5.22
C ASN A 102 3.73 -15.98 4.00
N PRO A 103 5.06 -15.87 4.16
CA PRO A 103 5.99 -16.38 3.16
C PRO A 103 5.69 -17.84 2.82
N ASP A 104 5.87 -18.20 1.54
CA ASP A 104 5.70 -19.54 0.96
C ASP A 104 4.26 -20.11 0.99
N GLU A 105 3.30 -19.38 1.54
CA GLU A 105 1.89 -19.75 1.48
C GLU A 105 1.38 -19.64 0.04
N LEU A 106 0.46 -20.54 -0.38
CA LEU A 106 -0.10 -20.59 -1.73
C LEU A 106 0.98 -20.58 -2.84
N GLU A 107 2.11 -21.25 -2.61
CA GLU A 107 3.24 -21.32 -3.55
C GLU A 107 3.76 -19.93 -4.01
N ASN A 108 3.59 -18.92 -3.16
CA ASN A 108 3.95 -17.53 -3.44
C ASN A 108 3.25 -16.92 -4.66
N ARG A 109 2.04 -17.37 -5.01
CA ARG A 109 1.30 -16.91 -6.20
C ARG A 109 1.09 -15.37 -6.23
N ASP A 110 0.91 -14.75 -5.06
CA ASP A 110 0.70 -13.31 -4.95
C ASP A 110 2.02 -12.53 -5.07
N ILE A 111 3.12 -13.09 -4.57
CA ILE A 111 4.47 -12.58 -4.82
C ILE A 111 4.82 -12.67 -6.30
N LYS A 112 4.53 -13.81 -6.97
CA LYS A 112 4.75 -13.98 -8.41
C LYS A 112 3.96 -12.94 -9.22
N PHE A 113 2.71 -12.69 -8.85
CA PHE A 113 1.90 -11.65 -9.49
C PHE A 113 2.52 -10.26 -9.32
N PHE A 114 2.89 -9.89 -8.09
CA PHE A 114 3.59 -8.64 -7.84
C PHE A 114 4.88 -8.53 -8.67
N ASP A 115 5.70 -9.57 -8.71
CA ASP A 115 6.96 -9.58 -9.45
C ASP A 115 6.76 -9.38 -10.96
N VAL A 116 5.71 -9.97 -11.56
CA VAL A 116 5.37 -9.78 -12.98
C VAL A 116 4.98 -8.33 -13.26
N VAL A 117 4.08 -7.75 -12.43
CA VAL A 117 3.68 -6.34 -12.58
C VAL A 117 4.89 -5.42 -12.38
N PHE A 118 5.72 -5.66 -11.36
CA PHE A 118 6.93 -4.90 -11.11
C PHE A 118 7.92 -4.97 -12.28
N SER A 119 8.12 -6.17 -12.84
CA SER A 119 9.00 -6.38 -14.01
C SER A 119 8.51 -5.62 -15.24
N GLU A 120 7.19 -5.59 -15.48
CA GLU A 120 6.62 -4.81 -16.57
C GLU A 120 6.91 -3.33 -16.42
N ILE A 121 6.58 -2.74 -15.27
CA ILE A 121 6.78 -1.31 -15.03
C ILE A 121 8.26 -0.93 -14.99
N SER A 122 9.15 -1.86 -14.61
CA SER A 122 10.59 -1.59 -14.54
C SER A 122 11.23 -1.24 -15.89
N LYS A 123 10.53 -1.53 -16.99
CA LYS A 123 10.93 -1.12 -18.34
C LYS A 123 10.70 0.38 -18.62
N ASN A 124 9.89 1.04 -17.80
CA ASN A 124 9.61 2.47 -17.93
C ASN A 124 10.69 3.32 -17.23
N LYS A 125 11.57 3.93 -18.01
CA LYS A 125 12.69 4.76 -17.52
C LYS A 125 12.25 6.05 -16.80
N ASN A 126 10.99 6.45 -16.93
CA ASN A 126 10.47 7.64 -16.28
C ASN A 126 10.02 7.37 -14.83
N LEU A 127 9.94 6.10 -14.39
CA LEU A 127 9.63 5.75 -13.03
C LEU A 127 10.86 5.87 -12.11
N ASP A 128 10.62 6.25 -10.87
CA ASP A 128 11.64 6.35 -9.84
C ASP A 128 11.63 5.11 -8.93
N PHE A 129 12.50 4.17 -9.23
CA PHE A 129 12.62 2.94 -8.45
C PHE A 129 13.29 3.12 -7.07
N ASN A 130 13.76 4.33 -6.72
CA ASN A 130 14.13 4.68 -5.35
C ASN A 130 12.92 5.13 -4.52
N ARG A 131 11.78 5.40 -5.17
CA ARG A 131 10.52 5.82 -4.53
C ARG A 131 9.39 4.86 -4.89
N VAL A 132 9.53 3.59 -4.50
CA VAL A 132 8.49 2.56 -4.62
C VAL A 132 7.95 2.24 -3.24
N TYR A 133 6.64 2.20 -3.11
CA TYR A 133 5.95 2.04 -1.84
C TYR A 133 4.87 0.98 -1.92
N ALA A 134 4.55 0.35 -0.79
CA ALA A 134 3.42 -0.56 -0.68
C ALA A 134 2.48 -0.13 0.44
N VAL A 135 1.18 -0.18 0.17
CA VAL A 135 0.10 0.19 1.09
C VAL A 135 -0.90 -0.96 1.16
N GLY A 136 -1.27 -1.37 2.36
CA GLY A 136 -2.23 -2.44 2.54
C GLY A 136 -3.24 -2.20 3.66
N HIS A 137 -4.43 -2.76 3.49
CA HIS A 137 -5.48 -2.76 4.50
C HIS A 137 -5.83 -4.20 4.90
N SER A 138 -5.93 -4.48 6.20
CA SER A 138 -6.37 -5.78 6.74
C SER A 138 -5.52 -6.95 6.18
N ASN A 139 -6.11 -7.90 5.47
CA ASN A 139 -5.38 -8.98 4.78
C ASN A 139 -4.33 -8.43 3.78
N GLY A 140 -4.63 -7.33 3.07
CA GLY A 140 -3.64 -6.64 2.21
C GLY A 140 -2.46 -6.07 3.00
N SER A 141 -2.69 -5.61 4.25
CA SER A 141 -1.61 -5.21 5.16
C SER A 141 -0.71 -6.41 5.54
N ARG A 142 -1.31 -7.57 5.79
CA ARG A 142 -0.54 -8.82 6.00
C ARG A 142 0.35 -9.12 4.79
N PHE A 143 -0.19 -8.98 3.58
CA PHE A 143 0.59 -9.20 2.36
C PHE A 143 1.69 -8.15 2.14
N VAL A 144 1.45 -6.89 2.49
CA VAL A 144 2.50 -5.86 2.51
C VAL A 144 3.66 -6.27 3.42
N ASN A 145 3.38 -6.86 4.58
CA ASN A 145 4.41 -7.40 5.46
C ASN A 145 5.16 -8.61 4.81
N VAL A 146 4.47 -9.45 4.05
CA VAL A 146 5.11 -10.54 3.27
C VAL A 146 6.04 -9.95 2.19
N LEU A 147 5.59 -8.94 1.45
CA LEU A 147 6.43 -8.20 0.51
C LEU A 147 7.65 -7.56 1.19
N TRP A 148 7.47 -6.99 2.37
CA TRP A 148 8.58 -6.47 3.14
C TRP A 148 9.61 -7.55 3.47
N LYS A 149 9.20 -8.74 3.90
CA LYS A 149 10.11 -9.85 4.16
C LYS A 149 10.82 -10.35 2.92
N MET A 150 10.08 -10.49 1.80
CA MET A 150 10.55 -11.22 0.62
C MET A 150 11.09 -10.33 -0.50
N ARG A 151 10.76 -9.04 -0.52
CA ARG A 151 11.09 -8.09 -1.60
C ARG A 151 11.44 -6.69 -1.09
N SER A 152 11.97 -6.59 0.14
CA SER A 152 12.30 -5.29 0.76
C SER A 152 13.23 -4.42 -0.09
N GLU A 153 14.10 -5.04 -0.89
CA GLU A 153 15.01 -4.34 -1.78
C GLU A 153 14.31 -3.52 -2.87
N LYS A 154 13.05 -3.83 -3.16
CA LYS A 154 12.24 -3.08 -4.13
C LYS A 154 11.58 -1.84 -3.54
N PHE A 155 11.47 -1.73 -2.22
CA PHE A 155 10.64 -0.71 -1.56
C PHE A 155 11.46 0.29 -0.75
N ALA A 156 11.00 1.55 -0.77
CA ALA A 156 11.49 2.63 0.08
C ALA A 156 10.79 2.65 1.45
N ALA A 157 9.45 2.49 1.45
CA ALA A 157 8.66 2.49 2.68
C ALA A 157 7.35 1.70 2.51
N PHE A 158 6.72 1.41 3.66
CA PHE A 158 5.49 0.63 3.76
C PHE A 158 4.42 1.36 4.57
N ILE A 159 3.15 1.12 4.23
CA ILE A 159 1.99 1.50 5.05
C ILE A 159 1.16 0.26 5.31
N THR A 160 0.95 -0.07 6.58
CA THR A 160 0.17 -1.21 7.03
C THR A 160 -0.99 -0.75 7.93
N VAL A 161 -2.21 -1.08 7.53
CA VAL A 161 -3.42 -0.67 8.25
C VAL A 161 -4.23 -1.89 8.66
N ALA A 162 -4.56 -1.99 9.94
CA ALA A 162 -5.43 -3.01 10.53
C ALA A 162 -5.03 -4.46 10.22
N GLY A 163 -3.71 -4.74 10.08
CA GLY A 163 -3.19 -6.08 9.80
C GLY A 163 -1.80 -6.28 10.39
N PRO A 164 -1.64 -7.13 11.42
CA PRO A 164 -0.36 -7.36 12.08
C PRO A 164 0.60 -8.13 11.19
N GLY A 165 1.88 -7.88 11.34
CA GLY A 165 2.93 -8.70 10.73
C GLY A 165 3.13 -10.03 11.45
N GLY A 166 3.74 -10.98 10.75
CA GLY A 166 4.15 -12.25 11.33
C GLY A 166 5.47 -12.13 12.11
N VAL A 167 5.75 -13.15 12.94
CA VAL A 167 7.01 -13.23 13.71
C VAL A 167 8.26 -13.20 12.82
N TRP A 168 8.14 -13.71 11.61
CA TRP A 168 9.19 -13.76 10.59
C TRP A 168 9.65 -12.37 10.12
N LEU A 169 8.89 -11.30 10.40
CA LEU A 169 9.28 -9.93 10.03
C LEU A 169 10.38 -9.37 10.94
N ARG A 170 10.65 -9.99 12.08
CA ARG A 170 11.73 -9.59 12.99
C ARG A 170 13.10 -9.61 12.31
N ASP A 171 13.27 -10.52 11.36
CA ASP A 171 14.51 -10.71 10.60
C ASP A 171 14.46 -10.02 9.22
N ALA A 172 13.47 -9.16 8.98
CA ALA A 172 13.40 -8.37 7.75
C ALA A 172 14.35 -7.16 7.83
N PRO A 173 14.89 -6.70 6.68
CA PRO A 173 15.66 -5.46 6.65
C PRO A 173 14.86 -4.27 7.20
N GLN A 174 15.52 -3.37 7.93
CA GLN A 174 14.88 -2.17 8.45
C GLN A 174 14.38 -1.29 7.29
N LYS A 175 13.13 -0.88 7.38
CA LYS A 175 12.49 0.06 6.44
C LYS A 175 11.61 1.03 7.21
N SER A 176 11.41 2.19 6.62
CA SER A 176 10.41 3.12 7.14
C SER A 176 9.01 2.54 6.97
N VAL A 177 8.18 2.62 8.03
CA VAL A 177 6.83 2.07 8.03
C VAL A 177 5.85 2.94 8.80
N TRP A 178 4.66 3.10 8.25
CA TRP A 178 3.48 3.63 8.94
C TRP A 178 2.57 2.46 9.30
N ILE A 179 2.31 2.29 10.60
CA ILE A 179 1.46 1.25 11.15
C ILE A 179 0.23 1.92 11.76
N SER A 180 -0.96 1.62 11.24
CA SER A 180 -2.21 2.17 11.76
C SER A 180 -3.15 1.05 12.22
N PHE A 181 -3.76 1.21 13.40
CA PHE A 181 -4.74 0.27 13.94
C PHE A 181 -5.74 0.96 14.86
N GLY A 182 -6.90 0.31 15.04
CA GLY A 182 -8.00 0.84 15.82
C GLY A 182 -8.15 0.14 17.17
N LYS A 183 -8.42 0.91 18.22
CA LYS A 183 -8.67 0.39 19.58
C LYS A 183 -9.99 -0.38 19.68
N GLU A 184 -10.95 -0.04 18.80
CA GLU A 184 -12.29 -0.63 18.74
C GLU A 184 -12.42 -1.67 17.62
N ASP A 185 -11.29 -2.12 17.02
CA ASP A 185 -11.28 -3.13 15.96
C ASP A 185 -11.81 -4.47 16.48
N LYS A 186 -12.98 -4.87 15.96
CA LYS A 186 -13.67 -6.12 16.31
C LYS A 186 -13.29 -7.29 15.40
N ILE A 187 -12.55 -7.04 14.30
CA ILE A 187 -12.12 -8.05 13.32
C ILE A 187 -10.72 -8.54 13.64
N VAL A 188 -9.78 -7.61 13.78
CA VAL A 188 -8.41 -7.92 14.18
C VAL A 188 -8.17 -7.34 15.58
N PRO A 189 -8.10 -8.16 16.63
CA PRO A 189 -8.02 -7.67 17.99
C PRO A 189 -6.90 -6.65 18.23
N TYR A 190 -7.23 -5.51 18.82
CA TYR A 190 -6.30 -4.43 19.13
C TYR A 190 -5.01 -4.91 19.82
N LYS A 191 -5.14 -5.81 20.81
CA LYS A 191 -3.99 -6.34 21.54
C LYS A 191 -2.97 -7.03 20.63
N ILE A 192 -3.44 -7.74 19.59
CA ILE A 192 -2.58 -8.43 18.62
C ILE A 192 -1.85 -7.40 17.73
N GLN A 193 -2.55 -6.40 17.24
CA GLN A 193 -1.97 -5.34 16.40
C GLN A 193 -0.93 -4.54 17.19
N LYS A 194 -1.26 -4.11 18.40
CA LYS A 194 -0.35 -3.38 19.29
C LYS A 194 0.87 -4.20 19.68
N PHE A 195 0.69 -5.51 19.94
CA PHE A 195 1.82 -6.41 20.21
C PHE A 195 2.74 -6.50 18.98
N SER A 196 2.18 -6.66 17.78
CA SER A 196 2.95 -6.68 16.53
C SER A 196 3.75 -5.39 16.32
N ALA A 197 3.13 -4.22 16.53
CA ALA A 197 3.82 -2.93 16.44
C ALA A 197 5.01 -2.84 17.42
N LYS A 198 4.83 -3.27 18.67
CA LYS A 198 5.92 -3.33 19.66
C LYS A 198 7.05 -4.27 19.23
N GLN A 199 6.74 -5.39 18.56
CA GLN A 199 7.79 -6.28 18.05
C GLN A 199 8.65 -5.59 16.97
N TYR A 200 8.07 -4.73 16.13
CA TYR A 200 8.83 -3.95 15.16
C TYR A 200 9.74 -2.92 15.82
N LEU A 201 9.22 -2.17 16.81
CA LEU A 201 10.04 -1.23 17.58
C LEU A 201 11.26 -1.94 18.18
N LYS A 202 11.07 -3.10 18.79
CA LYS A 202 12.14 -3.90 19.37
C LYS A 202 13.11 -4.44 18.31
N ALA A 203 12.58 -5.08 17.25
CA ALA A 203 13.42 -5.71 16.22
C ALA A 203 14.29 -4.70 15.47
N PHE A 204 13.76 -3.50 15.23
CA PHE A 204 14.46 -2.43 14.51
C PHE A 204 15.17 -1.44 15.43
N LYS A 205 15.28 -1.78 16.73
CA LYS A 205 15.97 -0.96 17.74
C LYS A 205 15.51 0.51 17.70
N ALA A 206 14.20 0.69 17.72
CA ALA A 206 13.61 2.03 17.75
C ALA A 206 13.99 2.74 19.05
N ASN A 207 14.34 4.00 18.96
CA ASN A 207 14.66 4.82 20.13
C ASN A 207 13.35 5.33 20.77
N GLU A 208 12.86 4.59 21.76
CA GLU A 208 11.61 4.94 22.47
C GLU A 208 11.76 6.21 23.32
N SER A 209 12.96 6.56 23.79
CA SER A 209 13.20 7.77 24.60
C SER A 209 13.12 9.06 23.76
N SER A 210 13.26 8.98 22.45
CA SER A 210 13.13 10.10 21.50
C SER A 210 11.80 10.12 20.76
N ALA A 211 10.85 9.29 21.18
CA ALA A 211 9.53 9.23 20.57
C ALA A 211 8.79 10.56 20.72
N GLN A 212 8.16 11.02 19.63
CA GLN A 212 7.32 12.23 19.61
C GLN A 212 5.89 11.82 19.32
N THR A 213 4.94 12.31 20.08
CA THR A 213 3.52 12.00 19.93
C THR A 213 2.72 13.25 19.60
N GLU A 214 1.93 13.16 18.53
CA GLU A 214 0.98 14.19 18.09
C GLU A 214 -0.41 13.56 17.95
N GLY A 215 -1.27 13.75 18.93
CA GLY A 215 -2.58 13.11 18.97
C GLY A 215 -2.49 11.59 19.05
N GLU A 216 -3.01 10.90 18.04
CA GLU A 216 -2.99 9.42 17.95
C GLU A 216 -1.73 8.88 17.23
N ILE A 217 -0.82 9.76 16.81
CA ILE A 217 0.35 9.39 16.00
C ILE A 217 1.61 9.54 16.84
N THR A 218 2.41 8.47 16.91
CA THR A 218 3.73 8.49 17.55
C THR A 218 4.82 8.17 16.53
N PHE A 219 5.85 8.99 16.51
CA PHE A 219 6.99 8.92 15.61
C PHE A 219 8.19 8.34 16.34
N TYR A 220 8.86 7.37 15.73
CA TYR A 220 10.09 6.74 16.23
C TYR A 220 11.16 6.76 15.14
N LYS A 221 12.43 6.84 15.55
CA LYS A 221 13.57 6.58 14.69
C LYS A 221 14.23 5.27 15.07
N THR A 222 14.66 4.49 14.08
CA THR A 222 15.41 3.25 14.29
C THR A 222 16.91 3.51 14.33
N SER A 223 17.70 2.48 14.70
CA SER A 223 19.16 2.56 14.68
C SER A 223 19.75 2.85 13.28
N GLU A 224 19.03 2.53 12.21
CA GLU A 224 19.42 2.83 10.82
C GLU A 224 18.75 4.11 10.28
N ASN A 225 18.29 4.98 11.18
CA ASN A 225 17.62 6.24 10.84
C ASN A 225 16.35 6.08 9.97
N LYS A 226 15.70 4.90 10.02
CA LYS A 226 14.38 4.70 9.42
C LYS A 226 13.28 5.20 10.35
N GLU A 227 12.11 5.50 9.80
CA GLU A 227 10.97 5.98 10.57
C GLU A 227 10.00 4.83 10.86
N ILE A 228 9.59 4.67 12.11
CA ILE A 228 8.40 3.89 12.47
C ILE A 228 7.36 4.87 12.99
N ILE A 229 6.23 4.93 12.31
CA ILE A 229 5.09 5.74 12.74
C ILE A 229 4.00 4.78 13.19
N ILE A 230 3.51 5.00 14.41
CA ILE A 230 2.38 4.24 14.96
C ILE A 230 1.21 5.19 15.12
N GLU A 231 0.10 4.88 14.44
CA GLU A 231 -1.18 5.56 14.55
C GLU A 231 -2.17 4.67 15.32
N ASP A 232 -2.33 4.95 16.62
CA ASP A 232 -3.15 4.20 17.59
C ASP A 232 -4.51 4.89 17.75
N ARG A 233 -5.48 4.57 16.87
CA ARG A 233 -6.73 5.31 16.66
C ARG A 233 -7.86 4.91 17.63
N ASN A 234 -8.68 5.85 18.02
CA ASN A 234 -9.99 5.59 18.63
C ASN A 234 -11.03 5.27 17.55
N ALA A 235 -10.87 4.13 16.87
CA ALA A 235 -11.63 3.73 15.68
C ALA A 235 -11.67 2.20 15.56
N GLY A 236 -12.45 1.70 14.61
CA GLY A 236 -12.57 0.27 14.30
C GLY A 236 -11.57 -0.22 13.26
N HIS A 237 -12.03 -1.15 12.41
CA HIS A 237 -11.22 -1.83 11.39
C HIS A 237 -11.03 -1.02 10.11
N GLU A 238 -11.72 0.10 9.95
CA GLU A 238 -11.73 0.89 8.71
C GLU A 238 -10.37 1.52 8.38
N PHE A 239 -10.13 1.74 7.09
CA PHE A 239 -8.96 2.49 6.61
C PHE A 239 -9.09 3.98 6.99
N PRO A 240 -8.05 4.62 7.59
CA PRO A 240 -8.11 6.01 8.06
C PRO A 240 -7.97 7.00 6.89
N LYS A 241 -9.08 7.28 6.20
CA LYS A 241 -9.08 8.18 5.03
C LYS A 241 -8.54 9.58 5.35
N SER A 242 -8.80 10.09 6.56
CA SER A 242 -8.28 11.39 7.03
C SER A 242 -6.77 11.42 7.19
N SER A 243 -6.12 10.28 7.36
CA SER A 243 -4.67 10.18 7.53
C SER A 243 -3.93 10.05 6.19
N ILE A 244 -4.63 9.82 5.05
CA ILE A 244 -3.99 9.64 3.75
C ILE A 244 -3.04 10.81 3.38
N PRO A 245 -3.38 12.09 3.57
CA PRO A 245 -2.44 13.17 3.29
C PRO A 245 -1.13 13.06 4.09
N LYS A 246 -1.20 12.75 5.39
CA LYS A 246 -0.01 12.53 6.24
C LYS A 246 0.78 11.29 5.82
N MET A 247 0.10 10.21 5.43
CA MET A 247 0.71 9.01 4.88
C MET A 247 1.45 9.31 3.56
N VAL A 248 0.89 10.14 2.69
CA VAL A 248 1.53 10.57 1.44
C VAL A 248 2.79 11.39 1.74
N GLU A 249 2.74 12.33 2.68
CA GLU A 249 3.92 13.09 3.10
C GLU A 249 5.00 12.18 3.73
N PHE A 250 4.60 11.15 4.49
CA PHE A 250 5.52 10.13 4.96
C PHE A 250 6.19 9.38 3.78
N LEU A 251 5.43 8.96 2.77
CA LEU A 251 6.01 8.30 1.59
C LEU A 251 6.98 9.22 0.85
N LYS A 252 6.59 10.48 0.58
CA LYS A 252 7.40 11.44 -0.18
C LYS A 252 8.79 11.68 0.40
N ARG A 253 8.95 11.67 1.72
CA ARG A 253 10.26 11.90 2.37
C ARG A 253 11.11 10.65 2.54
N ASN A 254 10.59 9.46 2.19
CA ASN A 254 11.31 8.21 2.32
C ASN A 254 11.77 7.69 0.95
N HIS A 255 13.08 7.43 0.85
CA HIS A 255 13.75 6.90 -0.34
C HIS A 255 14.48 5.60 0.01
N ARG A 256 14.70 4.75 -1.02
CA ARG A 256 15.48 3.53 -0.88
C ARG A 256 16.97 3.81 -0.72
#